data_b766cb5a0da42b9092f668e25f9da56f
#
_entry.id   b766cb5a0da42b9092f668e25f9da56f
#
_cell.length_a   1.000
_cell.length_b   1.000
_cell.length_c   1.000
_cell.angle_alpha   90.00
_cell.angle_beta   90.00
_cell.angle_gamma   90.00
#
_symmetry.space_group_name_H-M   'P 1'
#
loop_
_entity.id
_entity.type
_entity.pdbx_description
1 polymer ?
#
loop_
_entity_poly.entity_id
_entity_poly.type
_entity_poly.pdbx_seq_one_letter_code
_entity_poly.pdbx_strand_id
1 'polypeptide(L)'
;IYGQQFRQLSTIKLPDLNRYKAAKLSELKRADILHITKIPEKAKWVAYQKSGDTKKVKSIRKRILARFNDYCSAIYVDEAQDINKDIYDVLSSLENAGVEIILYGDPKQDVKGYGCFRRIIDESSDVHYYSDCYRCPQAHLDLSNELAPPDEKQVASAKNAVGSLSIVFESDIKNLKEYIESANYGLCYISQKRGRFCTHGIEATGTRFETLHNEVFCAMEEKWRGEKTEIEIKRAAFFVTEKILNGYDQAGDAKAQISYWVNKGAFNLLNSRKYAQMVSAVSTEKS
;
A
#
# COMPACT_ATOMS: atom_id res chain seq x y z
N ILE A 1 14.34 -3.98 12.18
CA ILE A 1 14.21 -5.29 11.49
C ILE A 1 13.84 -5.08 10.02
N TYR A 2 12.82 -4.28 9.72
CA TYR A 2 12.39 -4.05 8.33
C TYR A 2 13.48 -3.43 7.42
N GLY A 3 14.27 -2.48 7.92
CA GLY A 3 15.30 -1.82 7.13
C GLY A 3 16.45 -2.73 6.67
N GLN A 4 16.92 -3.64 7.49
CA GLN A 4 17.96 -4.61 7.11
C GLN A 4 17.43 -5.61 6.07
N GLN A 5 16.20 -6.09 6.23
CA GLN A 5 15.55 -6.99 5.27
C GLN A 5 15.36 -6.32 3.90
N PHE A 6 14.98 -5.04 3.89
CA PHE A 6 14.79 -4.29 2.66
C PHE A 6 16.11 -4.10 1.89
N ARG A 7 17.20 -3.79 2.60
CA ARG A 7 18.55 -3.69 2.02
C ARG A 7 19.00 -5.00 1.37
N GLN A 8 18.79 -6.13 2.05
CA GLN A 8 19.14 -7.44 1.53
C GLN A 8 18.29 -7.79 0.29
N LEU A 9 16.99 -7.48 0.32
CA LEU A 9 16.09 -7.73 -0.80
C LEU A 9 16.42 -6.89 -2.04
N SER A 10 16.91 -5.66 -1.88
CA SER A 10 17.27 -4.78 -2.99
C SER A 10 18.54 -5.19 -3.74
N THR A 11 19.38 -6.02 -3.12
CA THR A 11 20.64 -6.51 -3.71
C THR A 11 20.55 -7.90 -4.33
N ILE A 12 19.42 -8.61 -4.15
CA ILE A 12 19.24 -10.00 -4.60
C ILE A 12 18.53 -10.00 -5.96
N LYS A 13 19.04 -10.78 -6.92
CA LYS A 13 18.40 -11.00 -8.22
C LYS A 13 17.04 -11.70 -8.05
N LEU A 14 16.08 -11.41 -8.95
CA LEU A 14 14.69 -11.88 -8.86
C LEU A 14 14.53 -13.41 -8.65
N PRO A 15 15.28 -14.31 -9.29
CA PRO A 15 15.20 -15.76 -9.05
C PRO A 15 15.59 -16.14 -7.61
N ASP A 16 16.58 -15.46 -7.03
CA ASP A 16 17.06 -15.72 -5.68
C ASP A 16 16.17 -15.06 -4.61
N LEU A 17 15.36 -14.07 -4.99
CA LEU A 17 14.48 -13.36 -4.10
C LEU A 17 13.43 -14.27 -3.45
N ASN A 18 12.86 -15.21 -4.21
CA ASN A 18 11.88 -16.16 -3.69
C ASN A 18 12.53 -17.15 -2.70
N ARG A 19 13.75 -17.61 -3.02
CA ARG A 19 14.53 -18.46 -2.12
C ARG A 19 14.89 -17.73 -0.83
N TYR A 20 15.33 -16.47 -0.94
CA TYR A 20 15.63 -15.63 0.20
C TYR A 20 14.39 -15.36 1.09
N LYS A 21 13.24 -15.05 0.48
CA LYS A 21 11.96 -14.86 1.22
C LYS A 21 11.57 -16.14 1.97
N ALA A 22 11.70 -17.30 1.34
CA ALA A 22 11.40 -18.59 1.96
C ALA A 22 12.34 -18.89 3.14
N ALA A 23 13.65 -18.61 2.97
CA ALA A 23 14.64 -18.78 4.05
C ALA A 23 14.34 -17.84 5.24
N LYS A 24 14.01 -16.58 4.96
CA LYS A 24 13.65 -15.59 6.01
C LYS A 24 12.38 -15.96 6.75
N LEU A 25 11.35 -16.40 6.04
CA LEU A 25 10.11 -16.90 6.67
C LEU A 25 10.39 -18.12 7.55
N SER A 26 11.29 -19.00 7.13
CA SER A 26 11.70 -20.17 7.92
C SER A 26 12.48 -19.77 9.18
N GLU A 27 13.37 -18.78 9.08
CA GLU A 27 14.12 -18.20 10.22
C GLU A 27 13.16 -17.58 11.23
N LEU A 28 12.23 -16.74 10.78
CA LEU A 28 11.21 -16.13 11.63
C LEU A 28 10.38 -17.19 12.35
N LYS A 29 9.97 -18.25 11.62
CA LYS A 29 9.22 -19.36 12.20
C LYS A 29 10.01 -20.10 13.31
N ARG A 30 11.34 -20.29 13.15
CA ARG A 30 12.19 -20.90 14.19
C ARG A 30 12.31 -20.01 15.44
N ALA A 31 12.21 -18.70 15.25
CA ALA A 31 12.23 -17.71 16.32
C ALA A 31 10.82 -17.43 16.92
N ASP A 32 9.82 -18.25 16.59
CA ASP A 32 8.40 -18.07 16.96
C ASP A 32 7.82 -16.70 16.59
N ILE A 33 8.36 -16.08 15.54
CA ILE A 33 7.90 -14.81 15.00
C ILE A 33 7.03 -15.08 13.76
N LEU A 34 5.79 -14.60 13.81
CA LEU A 34 4.87 -14.69 12.70
C LEU A 34 4.99 -13.46 11.78
N HIS A 35 5.32 -13.69 10.51
CA HIS A 35 5.31 -12.61 9.52
C HIS A 35 3.87 -12.19 9.18
N ILE A 36 3.65 -10.88 9.02
CA ILE A 36 2.30 -10.30 8.81
C ILE A 36 1.51 -10.96 7.68
N THR A 37 2.16 -11.35 6.59
CA THR A 37 1.51 -12.02 5.45
C THR A 37 1.00 -13.43 5.79
N LYS A 38 1.42 -14.00 6.93
CA LYS A 38 1.02 -15.32 7.39
C LYS A 38 -0.02 -15.28 8.50
N ILE A 39 -0.36 -14.10 9.00
CA ILE A 39 -1.36 -13.93 10.06
C ILE A 39 -2.75 -14.48 9.63
N PRO A 40 -3.30 -14.11 8.45
CA PRO A 40 -4.61 -14.61 8.04
C PRO A 40 -4.66 -16.14 7.97
N GLU A 41 -3.66 -16.76 7.32
CA GLU A 41 -3.55 -18.22 7.23
C GLU A 41 -3.50 -18.88 8.61
N LYS A 42 -2.75 -18.32 9.55
CA LYS A 42 -2.62 -18.87 10.89
C LYS A 42 -3.87 -18.68 11.74
N ALA A 43 -4.50 -17.51 11.67
CA ALA A 43 -5.78 -17.25 12.32
C ALA A 43 -6.86 -18.24 11.84
N LYS A 44 -6.93 -18.48 10.55
CA LYS A 44 -7.82 -19.50 9.97
C LYS A 44 -7.60 -20.87 10.61
N TRP A 45 -6.35 -21.31 10.76
CA TRP A 45 -6.07 -22.63 11.35
C TRP A 45 -6.32 -22.73 12.85
N VAL A 46 -6.57 -21.62 13.51
CA VAL A 46 -7.06 -21.61 14.91
C VAL A 46 -8.58 -21.75 14.97
N ALA A 47 -9.29 -21.04 14.12
CA ALA A 47 -10.76 -20.93 14.14
C ALA A 47 -11.47 -21.96 13.23
N TYR A 48 -11.02 -22.08 11.99
CA TYR A 48 -11.70 -22.85 10.95
C TYR A 48 -11.55 -24.37 11.13
N GLN A 49 -12.66 -25.08 11.08
CA GLN A 49 -12.69 -26.55 11.19
C GLN A 49 -12.52 -27.20 9.81
N LYS A 50 -11.47 -28.00 9.64
CA LYS A 50 -11.28 -28.81 8.43
C LYS A 50 -12.06 -30.10 8.50
N SER A 51 -12.47 -30.64 7.34
CA SER A 51 -13.10 -31.96 7.24
C SER A 51 -12.23 -33.07 7.83
N GLY A 52 -10.91 -33.02 7.56
CA GLY A 52 -9.92 -33.99 8.07
C GLY A 52 -9.48 -33.82 9.51
N ASP A 53 -9.97 -32.81 10.24
CA ASP A 53 -9.60 -32.63 11.64
C ASP A 53 -10.11 -33.76 12.52
N THR A 54 -9.29 -34.22 13.45
CA THR A 54 -9.70 -35.18 14.47
C THR A 54 -10.80 -34.60 15.37
N LYS A 55 -11.59 -35.46 16.00
CA LYS A 55 -12.62 -35.01 16.97
C LYS A 55 -12.04 -34.10 18.06
N LYS A 56 -10.83 -34.40 18.55
CA LYS A 56 -10.14 -33.60 19.54
C LYS A 56 -9.83 -32.17 19.02
N VAL A 57 -9.31 -32.04 17.79
CA VAL A 57 -8.99 -30.74 17.18
C VAL A 57 -10.28 -29.95 16.95
N LYS A 58 -11.33 -30.55 16.43
CA LYS A 58 -12.63 -29.90 16.24
C LYS A 58 -13.21 -29.38 17.57
N SER A 59 -13.12 -30.18 18.64
CA SER A 59 -13.56 -29.78 19.98
C SER A 59 -12.75 -28.57 20.52
N ILE A 60 -11.44 -28.58 20.33
CA ILE A 60 -10.57 -27.47 20.76
C ILE A 60 -10.97 -26.18 20.02
N ARG A 61 -11.11 -26.22 18.69
CA ARG A 61 -11.51 -25.04 17.90
C ARG A 61 -12.90 -24.53 18.29
N LYS A 62 -13.87 -25.42 18.46
CA LYS A 62 -15.21 -25.05 18.95
C LYS A 62 -15.14 -24.31 20.29
N ARG A 63 -14.31 -24.81 21.23
CA ARG A 63 -14.13 -24.18 22.54
C ARG A 63 -13.44 -22.82 22.44
N ILE A 64 -12.45 -22.64 21.53
CA ILE A 64 -11.81 -21.35 21.28
C ILE A 64 -12.85 -20.34 20.78
N LEU A 65 -13.65 -20.72 19.78
CA LEU A 65 -14.68 -19.86 19.20
C LEU A 65 -15.76 -19.49 20.25
N ALA A 66 -16.22 -20.46 21.04
CA ALA A 66 -17.18 -20.19 22.11
C ALA A 66 -16.64 -19.18 23.13
N ARG A 67 -15.39 -19.39 23.56
CA ARG A 67 -14.73 -18.41 24.47
C ARG A 67 -14.57 -17.04 23.82
N PHE A 68 -14.27 -16.96 22.52
CA PHE A 68 -14.19 -15.70 21.82
C PHE A 68 -15.53 -14.97 21.85
N ASN A 69 -16.61 -15.69 21.58
CA ASN A 69 -17.98 -15.15 21.64
C ASN A 69 -18.37 -14.65 23.05
N ASP A 70 -17.84 -15.26 24.11
CA ASP A 70 -18.06 -14.79 25.50
C ASP A 70 -17.50 -13.36 25.74
N TYR A 71 -16.47 -12.96 25.00
CA TYR A 71 -15.80 -11.65 25.15
C TYR A 71 -16.09 -10.66 24.04
N CYS A 72 -16.53 -11.13 22.88
CA CYS A 72 -16.70 -10.32 21.67
C CYS A 72 -18.06 -10.63 21.04
N SER A 73 -19.02 -9.76 21.23
CA SER A 73 -20.38 -9.90 20.69
C SER A 73 -20.46 -9.49 19.22
N ALA A 74 -19.65 -8.52 18.79
CA ALA A 74 -19.66 -8.04 17.42
C ALA A 74 -18.27 -7.65 16.93
N ILE A 75 -18.02 -7.81 15.64
CA ILE A 75 -16.81 -7.39 14.92
C ILE A 75 -17.22 -6.47 13.78
N TYR A 76 -16.65 -5.27 13.78
CA TYR A 76 -16.80 -4.28 12.72
C TYR A 76 -15.54 -4.31 11.85
N VAL A 77 -15.71 -4.60 10.56
CA VAL A 77 -14.60 -4.65 9.60
C VAL A 77 -14.74 -3.48 8.64
N ASP A 78 -13.78 -2.56 8.67
CA ASP A 78 -13.63 -1.52 7.67
C ASP A 78 -12.77 -2.00 6.51
N GLU A 79 -12.92 -1.38 5.33
CA GLU A 79 -12.24 -1.77 4.08
C GLU A 79 -12.46 -3.26 3.74
N ALA A 80 -13.70 -3.73 3.85
CA ALA A 80 -14.05 -5.14 3.70
C ALA A 80 -13.72 -5.72 2.31
N GLN A 81 -13.51 -4.88 1.29
CA GLN A 81 -13.04 -5.32 -0.03
C GLN A 81 -11.63 -5.95 0.03
N ASP A 82 -10.85 -5.66 1.08
CA ASP A 82 -9.52 -6.26 1.31
C ASP A 82 -9.55 -7.64 1.99
N ILE A 83 -10.74 -8.17 2.29
CA ILE A 83 -10.91 -9.51 2.86
C ILE A 83 -10.47 -10.57 1.85
N ASN A 84 -9.40 -11.29 2.21
CA ASN A 84 -9.00 -12.48 1.45
C ASN A 84 -9.71 -13.75 1.95
N LYS A 85 -9.53 -14.87 1.22
CA LYS A 85 -10.15 -16.15 1.55
C LYS A 85 -9.89 -16.63 2.97
N ASP A 86 -8.70 -16.41 3.52
CA ASP A 86 -8.35 -16.88 4.86
C ASP A 86 -9.07 -16.06 5.94
N ILE A 87 -9.17 -14.74 5.77
CA ILE A 87 -9.93 -13.85 6.66
C ILE A 87 -11.42 -14.17 6.56
N TYR A 88 -11.95 -14.38 5.35
CA TYR A 88 -13.32 -14.80 5.15
C TYR A 88 -13.67 -16.07 5.94
N ASP A 89 -12.82 -17.10 5.86
CA ASP A 89 -13.02 -18.36 6.58
C ASP A 89 -12.99 -18.16 8.11
N VAL A 90 -12.19 -17.21 8.62
CA VAL A 90 -12.18 -16.83 10.05
C VAL A 90 -13.49 -16.15 10.44
N LEU A 91 -13.91 -15.13 9.69
CA LEU A 91 -15.13 -14.38 9.97
C LEU A 91 -16.36 -15.29 9.94
N SER A 92 -16.49 -16.12 8.92
CA SER A 92 -17.58 -17.12 8.84
C SER A 92 -17.56 -18.12 10.00
N SER A 93 -16.37 -18.49 10.51
CA SER A 93 -16.26 -19.36 11.68
C SER A 93 -16.73 -18.67 12.96
N LEU A 94 -16.47 -17.37 13.11
CA LEU A 94 -16.89 -16.55 14.24
C LEU A 94 -18.40 -16.28 14.20
N GLU A 95 -18.93 -15.94 13.02
CA GLU A 95 -20.37 -15.78 12.79
C GLU A 95 -21.16 -17.03 13.14
N ASN A 96 -20.70 -18.20 12.67
CA ASN A 96 -21.30 -19.51 13.03
C ASN A 96 -21.19 -19.84 14.53
N ALA A 97 -20.31 -19.17 15.27
CA ALA A 97 -20.17 -19.29 16.71
C ALA A 97 -21.03 -18.26 17.48
N GLY A 98 -21.75 -17.38 16.79
CA GLY A 98 -22.66 -16.40 17.36
C GLY A 98 -22.11 -14.97 17.49
N VAL A 99 -20.93 -14.71 16.93
CA VAL A 99 -20.38 -13.35 16.87
C VAL A 99 -21.03 -12.59 15.71
N GLU A 100 -21.57 -11.42 15.96
CA GLU A 100 -22.12 -10.55 14.91
C GLU A 100 -20.98 -10.00 14.05
N ILE A 101 -21.12 -10.09 12.71
CA ILE A 101 -20.11 -9.58 11.77
C ILE A 101 -20.72 -8.47 10.95
N ILE A 102 -20.17 -7.26 11.08
CA ILE A 102 -20.62 -6.07 10.38
C ILE A 102 -19.50 -5.60 9.48
N LEU A 103 -19.75 -5.49 8.17
CA LEU A 103 -18.75 -5.20 7.17
C LEU A 103 -19.05 -3.85 6.50
N TYR A 104 -18.03 -3.00 6.44
CA TYR A 104 -18.07 -1.75 5.69
C TYR A 104 -17.02 -1.78 4.59
N GLY A 105 -17.37 -1.38 3.39
CA GLY A 105 -16.43 -1.36 2.28
C GLY A 105 -17.05 -0.92 0.97
N ASP A 106 -16.23 -0.70 -0.01
CA ASP A 106 -16.63 -0.43 -1.38
C ASP A 106 -16.20 -1.59 -2.30
N PRO A 107 -17.12 -2.45 -2.74
CA PRO A 107 -16.78 -3.61 -3.56
C PRO A 107 -16.13 -3.25 -4.91
N LYS A 108 -16.27 -1.99 -5.38
CA LYS A 108 -15.60 -1.49 -6.57
C LYS A 108 -14.09 -1.25 -6.35
N GLN A 109 -13.65 -1.15 -5.09
CA GLN A 109 -12.26 -0.92 -4.72
C GLN A 109 -11.47 -2.21 -4.45
N ASP A 110 -11.97 -3.37 -4.87
CA ASP A 110 -11.21 -4.64 -4.77
C ASP A 110 -10.06 -4.69 -5.80
N VAL A 111 -9.06 -3.83 -5.60
CA VAL A 111 -7.86 -3.76 -6.46
C VAL A 111 -6.97 -5.00 -6.35
N LYS A 112 -7.20 -5.85 -5.33
CA LYS A 112 -6.48 -7.10 -5.12
C LYS A 112 -7.15 -8.28 -5.83
N GLY A 113 -8.40 -8.11 -6.27
CA GLY A 113 -9.17 -9.12 -6.96
C GLY A 113 -9.52 -10.33 -6.09
N TYR A 114 -9.72 -10.14 -4.80
CA TYR A 114 -10.07 -11.24 -3.89
C TYR A 114 -11.51 -11.74 -4.08
N GLY A 115 -12.44 -10.84 -4.45
CA GLY A 115 -13.84 -11.14 -4.69
C GLY A 115 -14.64 -11.64 -3.48
N CYS A 116 -14.02 -11.71 -2.30
CA CYS A 116 -14.69 -12.27 -1.11
C CYS A 116 -15.81 -11.36 -0.61
N PHE A 117 -15.59 -10.05 -0.60
CA PHE A 117 -16.60 -9.09 -0.15
C PHE A 117 -17.80 -9.05 -1.10
N ARG A 118 -17.55 -9.03 -2.42
CA ARG A 118 -18.63 -9.14 -3.44
C ARG A 118 -19.50 -10.38 -3.19
N ARG A 119 -18.87 -11.54 -2.98
CA ARG A 119 -19.60 -12.77 -2.71
C ARG A 119 -20.44 -12.68 -1.43
N ILE A 120 -19.92 -12.03 -0.37
CA ILE A 120 -20.70 -11.83 0.87
C ILE A 120 -21.92 -10.96 0.59
N ILE A 121 -21.78 -9.88 -0.18
CA ILE A 121 -22.92 -9.03 -0.60
C ILE A 121 -23.94 -9.83 -1.37
N ASP A 122 -23.52 -10.63 -2.36
CA ASP A 122 -24.40 -11.42 -3.21
C ASP A 122 -25.15 -12.53 -2.43
N GLU A 123 -24.54 -13.06 -1.37
CA GLU A 123 -25.11 -14.12 -0.50
C GLU A 123 -25.92 -13.55 0.69
N SER A 124 -25.79 -12.26 1.01
CA SER A 124 -26.45 -11.64 2.17
C SER A 124 -27.85 -11.10 1.82
N SER A 125 -28.78 -11.25 2.75
CA SER A 125 -30.11 -10.62 2.69
C SER A 125 -30.15 -9.24 3.38
N ASP A 126 -29.10 -8.87 4.11
CA ASP A 126 -29.02 -7.63 4.88
C ASP A 126 -27.86 -6.78 4.36
N VAL A 127 -28.12 -6.07 3.24
CA VAL A 127 -27.18 -5.19 2.58
C VAL A 127 -27.73 -3.79 2.51
N HIS A 128 -26.99 -2.83 3.04
CA HIS A 128 -27.33 -1.42 2.98
C HIS A 128 -26.36 -0.67 2.07
N TYR A 129 -26.87 -0.01 1.04
CA TYR A 129 -26.09 0.82 0.13
C TYR A 129 -26.16 2.28 0.55
N TYR A 130 -24.99 2.90 0.72
CA TYR A 130 -24.85 4.33 0.99
C TYR A 130 -24.46 5.04 -0.31
N SER A 131 -25.40 5.81 -0.87
CA SER A 131 -25.20 6.53 -2.13
C SER A 131 -24.50 7.87 -1.96
N ASP A 132 -24.55 8.48 -0.78
CA ASP A 132 -24.00 9.82 -0.56
C ASP A 132 -22.48 9.83 -0.52
N CYS A 133 -21.86 10.55 -1.45
CA CYS A 133 -20.43 10.76 -1.50
C CYS A 133 -20.06 12.17 -1.01
N TYR A 134 -19.28 12.25 0.05
CA TYR A 134 -18.85 13.52 0.67
C TYR A 134 -17.46 13.99 0.18
N ARG A 135 -16.84 13.30 -0.75
CA ARG A 135 -15.49 13.58 -1.23
C ARG A 135 -15.43 14.02 -2.70
N CYS A 136 -16.15 13.33 -3.57
CA CYS A 136 -16.00 13.50 -5.00
C CYS A 136 -17.03 14.47 -5.57
N PRO A 137 -16.67 15.33 -6.53
CA PRO A 137 -17.59 16.11 -7.31
C PRO A 137 -18.53 15.21 -8.16
N GLN A 138 -19.75 15.71 -8.45
CA GLN A 138 -20.74 14.94 -9.22
C GLN A 138 -20.22 14.52 -10.59
N ALA A 139 -19.53 15.41 -11.32
CA ALA A 139 -18.98 15.09 -12.63
C ALA A 139 -18.02 13.86 -12.62
N HIS A 140 -17.29 13.66 -11.52
CA HIS A 140 -16.42 12.47 -11.38
C HIS A 140 -17.23 11.22 -11.05
N LEU A 141 -18.29 11.38 -10.25
CA LEU A 141 -19.18 10.26 -9.89
C LEU A 141 -20.01 9.82 -11.11
N ASP A 142 -20.45 10.74 -11.97
CA ASP A 142 -21.18 10.40 -13.18
C ASP A 142 -20.39 9.43 -14.04
N LEU A 143 -19.10 9.70 -14.27
CA LEU A 143 -18.22 8.78 -15.01
C LEU A 143 -18.04 7.43 -14.27
N SER A 144 -17.84 7.46 -12.97
CA SER A 144 -17.70 6.23 -12.16
C SER A 144 -19.00 5.42 -12.17
N ASN A 145 -20.14 6.09 -12.12
CA ASN A 145 -21.46 5.48 -12.08
C ASN A 145 -21.84 4.75 -13.40
N GLU A 146 -21.19 5.10 -14.52
CA GLU A 146 -21.40 4.35 -15.78
C GLU A 146 -20.91 2.90 -15.67
N LEU A 147 -19.91 2.66 -14.84
CA LEU A 147 -19.32 1.33 -14.62
C LEU A 147 -19.86 0.63 -13.35
N ALA A 148 -20.66 1.33 -12.54
CA ALA A 148 -21.18 0.80 -11.30
C ALA A 148 -22.54 0.11 -11.47
N PRO A 149 -22.81 -1.00 -10.75
CA PRO A 149 -24.16 -1.54 -10.64
C PRO A 149 -25.16 -0.48 -10.15
N PRO A 150 -26.45 -0.59 -10.50
CA PRO A 150 -27.46 0.43 -10.15
C PRO A 150 -27.49 0.78 -8.66
N ASP A 151 -27.43 -0.23 -7.78
CA ASP A 151 -27.51 -0.07 -6.32
C ASP A 151 -26.24 0.52 -5.71
N GLU A 152 -25.13 0.54 -6.46
CA GLU A 152 -23.83 1.06 -6.01
C GLU A 152 -23.51 2.45 -6.57
N LYS A 153 -24.46 3.06 -7.30
CA LYS A 153 -24.28 4.39 -7.83
C LYS A 153 -24.27 5.42 -6.71
N GLN A 154 -23.38 6.41 -6.86
CA GLN A 154 -23.16 7.44 -5.85
C GLN A 154 -23.60 8.82 -6.34
N VAL A 155 -24.02 9.64 -5.40
CA VAL A 155 -24.43 11.04 -5.62
C VAL A 155 -23.56 11.93 -4.75
N ALA A 156 -23.06 13.02 -5.30
CA ALA A 156 -22.25 13.97 -4.55
C ALA A 156 -23.10 14.72 -3.52
N SER A 157 -22.61 14.84 -2.30
CA SER A 157 -23.21 15.73 -1.32
C SER A 157 -23.23 17.17 -1.86
N ALA A 158 -24.30 17.92 -1.55
CA ALA A 158 -24.43 19.31 -1.93
C ALA A 158 -23.31 20.23 -1.39
N LYS A 159 -22.55 19.76 -0.41
CA LYS A 159 -21.39 20.46 0.17
C LYS A 159 -20.08 20.21 -0.60
N ASN A 160 -20.07 19.27 -1.55
CA ASN A 160 -18.87 18.96 -2.31
C ASN A 160 -18.53 20.11 -3.26
N ALA A 161 -17.24 20.30 -3.51
CA ALA A 161 -16.80 21.26 -4.52
C ALA A 161 -17.33 20.88 -5.91
N VAL A 162 -17.62 21.88 -6.71
CA VAL A 162 -17.95 21.69 -8.13
C VAL A 162 -16.66 21.29 -8.86
N GLY A 163 -16.65 20.06 -9.37
CA GLY A 163 -15.53 19.54 -10.16
C GLY A 163 -15.81 19.66 -11.64
N SER A 164 -14.78 19.48 -12.45
CA SER A 164 -14.90 19.38 -13.90
C SER A 164 -14.14 18.14 -14.39
N LEU A 165 -14.63 17.58 -15.47
CA LEU A 165 -13.97 16.50 -16.20
C LEU A 165 -13.67 16.99 -17.61
N SER A 166 -12.42 16.88 -18.03
CA SER A 166 -12.00 17.23 -19.38
C SER A 166 -11.21 16.10 -19.99
N ILE A 167 -11.50 15.78 -21.25
CA ILE A 167 -10.71 14.84 -22.04
C ILE A 167 -9.80 15.67 -22.92
N VAL A 168 -8.48 15.48 -22.76
CA VAL A 168 -7.46 16.17 -23.56
C VAL A 168 -6.59 15.10 -24.22
N PHE A 169 -6.41 15.17 -25.52
CA PHE A 169 -5.55 14.25 -26.24
C PHE A 169 -4.09 14.73 -26.15
N GLU A 170 -3.16 13.81 -26.03
CA GLU A 170 -1.73 14.13 -25.97
C GLU A 170 -1.27 14.92 -27.21
N SER A 171 -1.87 14.67 -28.38
CA SER A 171 -1.63 15.43 -29.62
C SER A 171 -1.95 16.93 -29.50
N ASP A 172 -2.83 17.29 -28.59
CA ASP A 172 -3.29 18.68 -28.40
C ASP A 172 -2.40 19.44 -27.40
N ILE A 173 -1.50 18.73 -26.73
CA ILE A 173 -0.60 19.27 -25.72
C ILE A 173 0.79 19.46 -26.33
N LYS A 174 1.22 20.70 -26.53
CA LYS A 174 2.54 21.01 -27.07
C LYS A 174 3.68 20.59 -26.16
N ASN A 175 3.49 20.69 -24.86
CA ASN A 175 4.46 20.32 -23.83
C ASN A 175 3.73 19.76 -22.61
N LEU A 176 3.72 18.44 -22.47
CA LEU A 176 3.03 17.75 -21.37
C LEU A 176 3.57 18.17 -20.00
N LYS A 177 4.89 18.39 -19.87
CA LYS A 177 5.51 18.80 -18.61
C LYS A 177 5.02 20.20 -18.20
N GLU A 178 5.03 21.15 -19.12
CA GLU A 178 4.55 22.51 -18.87
C GLU A 178 3.04 22.54 -18.57
N TYR A 179 2.25 21.72 -19.27
CA TYR A 179 0.82 21.56 -19.00
C TYR A 179 0.57 21.03 -17.58
N ILE A 180 1.34 20.03 -17.14
CA ILE A 180 1.27 19.46 -15.80
C ILE A 180 1.73 20.48 -14.74
N GLU A 181 2.85 21.19 -15.00
CA GLU A 181 3.42 22.19 -14.08
C GLU A 181 2.58 23.47 -13.98
N SER A 182 1.75 23.77 -14.99
CA SER A 182 0.83 24.91 -14.97
C SER A 182 -0.41 24.69 -14.11
N ALA A 183 -0.66 23.48 -13.63
CA ALA A 183 -1.75 23.22 -12.71
C ALA A 183 -1.52 23.91 -11.38
N ASN A 184 -2.43 24.83 -11.00
CA ASN A 184 -2.32 25.65 -9.78
C ASN A 184 -2.62 24.90 -8.48
N TYR A 185 -2.81 23.58 -8.54
CA TYR A 185 -3.18 22.74 -7.40
C TYR A 185 -2.28 21.51 -7.36
N GLY A 186 -2.24 20.85 -6.22
CA GLY A 186 -1.59 19.54 -6.11
C GLY A 186 -2.12 18.60 -7.19
N LEU A 187 -1.24 18.15 -8.08
CA LEU A 187 -1.59 17.28 -9.20
C LEU A 187 -1.34 15.83 -8.81
N CYS A 188 -2.42 15.04 -8.76
CA CYS A 188 -2.31 13.59 -8.75
C CYS A 188 -2.66 13.07 -10.14
N TYR A 189 -1.80 12.25 -10.72
CA TYR A 189 -2.08 11.65 -12.02
C TYR A 189 -1.76 10.16 -12.04
N ILE A 190 -2.46 9.44 -12.90
CA ILE A 190 -2.22 8.03 -13.16
C ILE A 190 -1.64 7.93 -14.55
N SER A 191 -0.45 7.35 -14.69
CA SER A 191 0.15 7.07 -15.98
C SER A 191 0.23 5.57 -16.22
N GLN A 192 0.11 5.17 -17.49
CA GLN A 192 0.36 3.80 -17.90
C GLN A 192 1.80 3.69 -18.42
N LYS A 193 2.61 2.88 -17.74
CA LYS A 193 3.97 2.57 -18.18
C LYS A 193 4.12 1.06 -18.34
N ARG A 194 4.43 0.60 -19.55
CA ARG A 194 4.61 -0.84 -19.86
C ARG A 194 3.42 -1.71 -19.43
N GLY A 195 2.19 -1.26 -19.70
CA GLY A 195 0.97 -1.99 -19.34
C GLY A 195 0.60 -1.96 -17.85
N ARG A 196 1.30 -1.16 -17.04
CA ARG A 196 0.97 -0.96 -15.61
C ARG A 196 0.58 0.48 -15.34
N PHE A 197 -0.46 0.66 -14.54
CA PHE A 197 -0.83 1.97 -14.05
C PHE A 197 0.04 2.36 -12.86
N CYS A 198 0.58 3.58 -12.90
CA CYS A 198 1.34 4.17 -11.81
C CYS A 198 0.68 5.48 -11.39
N THR A 199 0.42 5.65 -10.11
CA THR A 199 -0.08 6.89 -9.53
C THR A 199 1.10 7.79 -9.20
N HIS A 200 0.99 9.05 -9.57
CA HIS A 200 1.97 10.09 -9.26
C HIS A 200 1.25 11.25 -8.60
N GLY A 201 1.79 11.75 -7.51
CA GLY A 201 1.38 13.01 -6.91
C GLY A 201 2.49 14.02 -7.09
N ILE A 202 2.16 15.17 -7.65
CA ILE A 202 3.01 16.35 -7.55
C ILE A 202 2.31 17.25 -6.55
N GLU A 203 2.71 17.15 -5.30
CA GLU A 203 2.37 18.19 -4.34
C GLU A 203 3.26 19.40 -4.63
N ALA A 204 2.70 20.61 -4.57
CA ALA A 204 3.44 21.85 -4.77
C ALA A 204 4.60 22.02 -3.77
N THR A 205 4.51 21.28 -2.67
CA THR A 205 5.57 21.08 -1.68
C THR A 205 5.64 19.58 -1.40
N GLY A 206 6.47 18.86 -2.14
CA GLY A 206 6.74 17.44 -1.85
C GLY A 206 7.14 17.27 -0.39
N THR A 207 6.71 16.17 0.22
CA THR A 207 7.17 15.88 1.56
C THR A 207 8.70 15.82 1.58
N ARG A 208 9.32 16.16 2.70
CA ARG A 208 10.78 16.03 2.90
C ARG A 208 11.29 14.67 2.42
N PHE A 209 10.52 13.60 2.67
CA PHE A 209 10.84 12.26 2.21
C PHE A 209 10.84 12.17 0.68
N GLU A 210 9.81 12.64 0.01
CA GLU A 210 9.68 12.55 -1.46
C GLU A 210 10.74 13.37 -2.17
N THR A 211 11.00 14.59 -1.69
CA THR A 211 12.04 15.45 -2.24
C THR A 211 13.41 14.77 -2.16
N LEU A 212 13.78 14.25 -0.99
CA LEU A 212 15.05 13.54 -0.82
C LEU A 212 15.06 12.21 -1.58
N HIS A 213 13.95 11.48 -1.59
CA HIS A 213 13.85 10.20 -2.31
C HIS A 213 14.10 10.37 -3.81
N ASN A 214 13.57 11.42 -4.43
CA ASN A 214 13.79 11.69 -5.84
C ASN A 214 15.29 11.95 -6.14
N GLU A 215 15.95 12.75 -5.31
CA GLU A 215 17.40 13.01 -5.46
C GLU A 215 18.25 11.74 -5.26
N VAL A 216 17.93 10.95 -4.25
CA VAL A 216 18.59 9.67 -3.96
C VAL A 216 18.35 8.68 -5.09
N PHE A 217 17.11 8.57 -5.58
CA PHE A 217 16.77 7.67 -6.69
C PHE A 217 17.53 8.04 -7.96
N CYS A 218 17.56 9.32 -8.35
CA CYS A 218 18.30 9.78 -9.53
C CYS A 218 19.80 9.47 -9.42
N ALA A 219 20.40 9.70 -8.26
CA ALA A 219 21.81 9.41 -8.04
C ALA A 219 22.12 7.90 -8.06
N MET A 220 21.23 7.06 -7.55
CA MET A 220 21.36 5.61 -7.59
C MET A 220 21.11 5.05 -8.99
N GLU A 221 20.13 5.60 -9.72
CA GLU A 221 19.87 5.20 -11.10
C GLU A 221 21.07 5.49 -12.00
N GLU A 222 21.69 6.64 -11.86
CA GLU A 222 22.89 6.99 -12.60
C GLU A 222 24.04 6.01 -12.37
N LYS A 223 24.21 5.54 -11.15
CA LYS A 223 25.25 4.57 -10.81
C LYS A 223 24.94 3.14 -11.26
N TRP A 224 23.70 2.71 -11.09
CA TRP A 224 23.32 1.30 -11.21
C TRP A 224 22.58 0.99 -12.51
N ARG A 225 22.49 1.98 -13.43
CA ARG A 225 21.86 1.80 -14.75
C ARG A 225 22.55 0.68 -15.52
N GLY A 226 21.75 -0.32 -15.95
CA GLY A 226 22.26 -1.50 -16.66
C GLY A 226 22.73 -2.65 -15.78
N GLU A 227 23.03 -2.41 -14.50
CA GLU A 227 23.41 -3.45 -13.54
C GLU A 227 22.22 -3.94 -12.70
N LYS A 228 21.25 -3.07 -12.43
CA LYS A 228 20.06 -3.34 -11.64
C LYS A 228 18.78 -2.93 -12.35
N THR A 229 17.69 -3.61 -12.00
CA THR A 229 16.36 -3.23 -12.50
C THR A 229 15.89 -1.95 -11.82
N GLU A 230 15.01 -1.19 -12.48
CA GLU A 230 14.40 0.02 -11.92
C GLU A 230 13.71 -0.24 -10.56
N ILE A 231 13.08 -1.41 -10.42
CA ILE A 231 12.41 -1.81 -9.17
C ILE A 231 13.42 -2.02 -8.04
N GLU A 232 14.57 -2.62 -8.33
CA GLU A 232 15.64 -2.82 -7.34
C GLU A 232 16.21 -1.46 -6.90
N ILE A 233 16.42 -0.55 -7.86
CA ILE A 233 16.92 0.80 -7.58
C ILE A 233 15.92 1.58 -6.74
N LYS A 234 14.63 1.58 -7.09
CA LYS A 234 13.58 2.27 -6.32
C LYS A 234 13.49 1.76 -4.88
N ARG A 235 13.55 0.46 -4.68
CA ARG A 235 13.54 -0.13 -3.33
C ARG A 235 14.77 0.25 -2.50
N ALA A 236 15.94 0.24 -3.14
CA ALA A 236 17.17 0.65 -2.47
C ALA A 236 17.17 2.16 -2.16
N ALA A 237 16.68 3.00 -3.08
CA ALA A 237 16.54 4.43 -2.88
C ALA A 237 15.60 4.76 -1.70
N PHE A 238 14.45 4.08 -1.63
CA PHE A 238 13.53 4.23 -0.50
C PHE A 238 14.23 3.94 0.85
N PHE A 239 14.94 2.81 0.92
CA PHE A 239 15.69 2.44 2.13
C PHE A 239 16.77 3.47 2.50
N VAL A 240 17.56 3.93 1.53
CA VAL A 240 18.62 4.91 1.75
C VAL A 240 18.04 6.23 2.23
N THR A 241 16.95 6.67 1.62
CA THR A 241 16.22 7.90 2.02
C THR A 241 15.75 7.82 3.46
N GLU A 242 15.06 6.73 3.83
CA GLU A 242 14.61 6.50 5.20
C GLU A 242 15.76 6.56 6.20
N LYS A 243 16.90 5.95 5.87
CA LYS A 243 18.07 5.94 6.74
C LYS A 243 18.75 7.29 6.87
N ILE A 244 18.82 8.06 5.80
CA ILE A 244 19.36 9.44 5.84
C ILE A 244 18.48 10.29 6.75
N LEU A 245 17.16 10.24 6.60
CA LEU A 245 16.25 11.06 7.41
C LEU A 245 16.28 10.66 8.89
N ASN A 246 16.22 9.36 9.17
CA ASN A 246 16.30 8.87 10.55
C ASN A 246 17.64 9.22 11.21
N GLY A 247 18.75 9.15 10.47
CA GLY A 247 20.07 9.54 10.97
C GLY A 247 20.16 11.03 11.21
N TYR A 248 19.57 11.85 10.35
CA TYR A 248 19.51 13.29 10.54
C TYR A 248 18.63 13.69 11.73
N ASP A 249 17.46 13.07 11.89
CA ASP A 249 16.55 13.35 13.00
C ASP A 249 17.19 13.01 14.36
N GLN A 250 18.15 12.09 14.38
CA GLN A 250 18.90 11.71 15.59
C GLN A 250 20.13 12.60 15.85
N ALA A 251 20.87 12.96 14.81
CA ALA A 251 22.20 13.59 14.94
C ALA A 251 22.27 15.04 14.42
N GLY A 252 21.28 15.50 13.67
CA GLY A 252 21.21 16.87 13.14
C GLY A 252 22.20 17.21 12.02
N ASP A 253 22.98 16.23 11.50
CA ASP A 253 24.00 16.46 10.48
C ASP A 253 23.66 15.79 9.14
N ALA A 254 23.01 16.57 8.26
CA ALA A 254 22.64 16.12 6.92
C ALA A 254 23.88 15.77 6.04
N LYS A 255 24.97 16.53 6.20
CA LYS A 255 26.20 16.30 5.42
C LYS A 255 26.84 14.98 5.78
N ALA A 256 26.95 14.66 7.07
CA ALA A 256 27.48 13.40 7.54
C ALA A 256 26.66 12.22 7.04
N GLN A 257 25.32 12.33 7.08
CA GLN A 257 24.43 11.25 6.61
C GLN A 257 24.59 10.98 5.11
N ILE A 258 24.65 12.01 4.28
CA ILE A 258 24.84 11.87 2.83
C ILE A 258 26.22 11.31 2.52
N SER A 259 27.28 11.86 3.15
CA SER A 259 28.65 11.39 2.96
C SER A 259 28.83 9.93 3.36
N TYR A 260 28.17 9.47 4.42
CA TYR A 260 28.15 8.07 4.82
C TYR A 260 27.66 7.17 3.68
N TRP A 261 26.57 7.54 2.99
CA TRP A 261 26.01 6.71 1.91
C TRP A 261 26.80 6.80 0.61
N VAL A 262 27.47 7.92 0.33
CA VAL A 262 28.49 8.02 -0.74
C VAL A 262 29.62 7.02 -0.47
N ASN A 263 30.18 7.04 0.74
CA ASN A 263 31.28 6.15 1.14
C ASN A 263 30.88 4.67 1.18
N LYS A 264 29.61 4.39 1.46
CA LYS A 264 29.05 3.02 1.37
C LYS A 264 28.76 2.59 -0.05
N GLY A 265 29.01 3.44 -1.04
CA GLY A 265 28.82 3.12 -2.44
C GLY A 265 27.35 3.01 -2.87
N ALA A 266 26.43 3.66 -2.18
CA ALA A 266 25.03 3.70 -2.60
C ALA A 266 24.87 4.43 -3.94
N PHE A 267 25.62 5.53 -4.12
CA PHE A 267 25.69 6.31 -5.35
C PHE A 267 27.14 6.78 -5.61
N ASN A 268 27.40 7.33 -6.78
CA ASN A 268 28.71 7.90 -7.13
C ASN A 268 29.03 9.14 -6.32
N LEU A 269 30.26 9.62 -6.39
CA LEU A 269 30.63 10.94 -5.89
C LEU A 269 29.71 12.00 -6.49
N LEU A 270 29.00 12.71 -5.61
CA LEU A 270 28.07 13.75 -6.00
C LEU A 270 28.84 15.01 -6.38
N ASN A 271 28.47 15.67 -7.47
CA ASN A 271 28.94 17.01 -7.74
C ASN A 271 28.36 18.01 -6.71
N SER A 272 28.98 19.17 -6.58
CA SER A 272 28.61 20.18 -5.56
C SER A 272 27.14 20.56 -5.60
N ARG A 273 26.52 20.62 -6.79
CA ARG A 273 25.10 20.97 -6.96
C ARG A 273 24.19 19.87 -6.42
N LYS A 274 24.37 18.61 -6.83
CA LYS A 274 23.58 17.46 -6.37
C LYS A 274 23.74 17.26 -4.87
N TYR A 275 24.97 17.42 -4.36
CA TYR A 275 25.24 17.33 -2.93
C TYR A 275 24.45 18.39 -2.14
N ALA A 276 24.49 19.65 -2.59
CA ALA A 276 23.74 20.74 -1.96
C ALA A 276 22.22 20.53 -2.03
N GLN A 277 21.69 20.00 -3.14
CA GLN A 277 20.28 19.67 -3.29
C GLN A 277 19.84 18.60 -2.28
N MET A 278 20.61 17.51 -2.12
CA MET A 278 20.33 16.49 -1.13
C MET A 278 20.42 17.03 0.31
N VAL A 279 21.44 17.84 0.63
CA VAL A 279 21.57 18.46 1.95
C VAL A 279 20.36 19.35 2.26
N SER A 280 19.94 20.17 1.29
CA SER A 280 18.75 21.02 1.41
C SER A 280 17.49 20.17 1.64
N ALA A 281 17.28 19.12 0.84
CA ALA A 281 16.14 18.23 0.97
C ALA A 281 16.08 17.53 2.35
N VAL A 282 17.23 17.20 2.94
CA VAL A 282 17.31 16.61 4.29
C VAL A 282 16.98 17.65 5.36
N SER A 283 17.39 18.90 5.16
CA SER A 283 17.28 19.96 6.19
C SER A 283 15.98 20.75 6.13
N THR A 284 15.13 20.53 5.12
CA THR A 284 13.83 21.20 5.00
C THR A 284 12.95 20.78 6.19
N GLU A 285 12.49 21.75 6.96
CA GLU A 285 11.62 21.51 8.10
C GLU A 285 10.27 20.89 7.67
N LYS A 286 9.68 20.10 8.57
CA LYS A 286 8.32 19.63 8.39
C LYS A 286 7.39 20.85 8.39
N SER A 287 6.87 21.20 7.21
CA SER A 287 5.74 22.13 7.09
C SER A 287 4.46 21.47 7.57
#